data_f012f3092a20bf4bbb3f9b688f385c6f
#
_entry.id   f012f3092a20bf4bbb3f9b688f385c6f
#
_cell.length_a   1.000
_cell.length_b   1.000
_cell.length_c   1.000
_cell.angle_alpha   90.00
_cell.angle_beta   90.00
_cell.angle_gamma   90.00
#
_symmetry.space_group_name_H-M   'P 1'
#
loop_
_entity.id
_entity.type
_entity.pdbx_description
1 polymer ?
#
loop_
_entity_poly.entity_id
_entity_poly.type
_entity_poly.pdbx_seq_one_letter_code
_entity_poly.pdbx_strand_id
1 'polypeptide(L)'
;FMDINNLYQIALSDADDATILKYFLKAKLPDRLIEDFFTFFDVVKSPIAIRSSSLLEDSHYQPFAGIYNTYMIPYLDDRYEMLRMLSDAIKGVYASVYFRDSKAYMQATSNVIDQEKMAVILQEVVGNQYGDRYYPSMSGVARSLNYYPLGDEKAEEGTVNLALGLGKYIVDGGMTLRFSPYHPNQVLQTSEMEIALKETQTRFLSLIHISEPT
;
A
#
# COMPACT_ATOMS: atom_id res chain seq x y z
N PHE A 1 8.37 -20.49 3.82
CA PHE A 1 6.90 -20.51 3.69
C PHE A 1 6.47 -21.36 2.51
N MET A 2 6.96 -21.09 1.29
CA MET A 2 6.60 -21.81 0.06
C MET A 2 6.90 -23.33 0.15
N ASP A 3 8.12 -23.69 0.56
CA ASP A 3 8.57 -25.09 0.66
C ASP A 3 7.78 -25.91 1.69
N ILE A 4 7.57 -25.33 2.89
CA ILE A 4 6.87 -26.01 3.99
C ILE A 4 5.41 -26.33 3.61
N ASN A 5 4.81 -25.52 2.75
CA ASN A 5 3.41 -25.66 2.34
C ASN A 5 3.25 -26.23 0.93
N ASN A 6 4.31 -26.58 0.24
CA ASN A 6 4.30 -27.10 -1.15
C ASN A 6 3.52 -26.21 -2.12
N LEU A 7 3.72 -24.88 -2.04
CA LEU A 7 2.92 -23.91 -2.80
C LEU A 7 3.42 -23.69 -4.23
N TYR A 8 4.64 -24.09 -4.59
CA TYR A 8 5.21 -23.80 -5.91
C TYR A 8 4.36 -24.34 -7.06
N GLN A 9 3.80 -25.53 -6.92
CA GLN A 9 3.01 -26.14 -7.98
C GLN A 9 1.78 -25.29 -8.34
N ILE A 10 1.03 -24.80 -7.35
CA ILE A 10 -0.13 -23.94 -7.59
C ILE A 10 0.28 -22.52 -7.99
N ALA A 11 1.31 -22.00 -7.38
CA ALA A 11 1.83 -20.66 -7.63
C ALA A 11 2.27 -20.46 -9.09
N LEU A 12 2.97 -21.46 -9.66
CA LEU A 12 3.50 -21.43 -11.02
C LEU A 12 2.50 -21.96 -12.08
N SER A 13 1.33 -22.45 -11.66
CA SER A 13 0.29 -22.94 -12.57
C SER A 13 -0.45 -21.77 -13.27
N ASP A 14 -1.30 -22.12 -14.26
CA ASP A 14 -2.22 -21.20 -14.94
C ASP A 14 -3.54 -20.98 -14.16
N ALA A 15 -3.57 -21.32 -12.87
CA ALA A 15 -4.74 -21.07 -12.03
C ALA A 15 -5.04 -19.56 -11.92
N ASP A 16 -6.31 -19.22 -11.73
CA ASP A 16 -6.73 -17.84 -11.51
C ASP A 16 -6.24 -17.30 -10.15
N ASP A 17 -6.20 -15.97 -10.02
CA ASP A 17 -5.70 -15.27 -8.84
C ASP A 17 -6.46 -15.66 -7.56
N ALA A 18 -7.78 -15.87 -7.66
CA ALA A 18 -8.62 -16.26 -6.53
C ALA A 18 -8.28 -17.67 -6.04
N THR A 19 -7.99 -18.58 -6.96
CA THR A 19 -7.56 -19.95 -6.64
C THR A 19 -6.18 -19.94 -5.99
N ILE A 20 -5.21 -19.20 -6.56
CA ILE A 20 -3.87 -19.06 -5.97
C ILE A 20 -3.99 -18.49 -4.55
N LEU A 21 -4.70 -17.38 -4.38
CA LEU A 21 -4.90 -16.75 -3.07
C LEU A 21 -5.50 -17.73 -2.05
N LYS A 22 -6.51 -18.50 -2.44
CA LYS A 22 -7.15 -19.49 -1.57
C LYS A 22 -6.17 -20.54 -1.03
N TYR A 23 -5.23 -21.00 -1.85
CA TYR A 23 -4.19 -21.94 -1.40
C TYR A 23 -3.21 -21.28 -0.43
N PHE A 24 -2.79 -20.05 -0.72
CA PHE A 24 -1.90 -19.30 0.15
C PHE A 24 -2.55 -18.99 1.51
N LEU A 25 -3.81 -18.61 1.55
CA LEU A 25 -4.55 -18.33 2.80
C LEU A 25 -4.65 -19.57 3.70
N LYS A 26 -4.75 -20.78 3.12
CA LYS A 26 -4.75 -22.04 3.87
C LYS A 26 -3.39 -22.46 4.40
N ALA A 27 -2.33 -21.93 3.85
CA ALA A 27 -0.97 -22.28 4.22
C ALA A 27 -0.64 -21.82 5.65
N LYS A 28 0.27 -22.52 6.32
CA LYS A 28 0.70 -22.20 7.69
C LYS A 28 1.94 -21.30 7.64
N LEU A 29 1.91 -20.22 8.41
CA LEU A 29 3.11 -19.47 8.73
C LEU A 29 3.96 -20.24 9.75
N PRO A 30 5.29 -20.06 9.78
CA PRO A 30 6.16 -20.64 10.80
C PRO A 30 5.73 -20.25 12.22
N ASP A 31 5.72 -21.20 13.15
CA ASP A 31 5.27 -20.95 14.54
C ASP A 31 6.07 -19.84 15.23
N ARG A 32 7.39 -19.78 14.99
CA ARG A 32 8.24 -18.71 15.50
C ARG A 32 7.73 -17.31 15.10
N LEU A 33 7.27 -17.16 13.86
CA LEU A 33 6.75 -15.89 13.36
C LEU A 33 5.47 -15.48 14.09
N ILE A 34 4.66 -16.45 14.51
CA ILE A 34 3.45 -16.19 15.30
C ILE A 34 3.79 -15.60 16.68
N GLU A 35 4.82 -16.11 17.34
CA GLU A 35 5.33 -15.58 18.62
C GLU A 35 5.87 -14.15 18.44
N ASP A 36 6.62 -13.91 17.37
CA ASP A 36 7.13 -12.57 17.04
C ASP A 36 5.99 -11.57 16.80
N PHE A 37 4.88 -11.98 16.16
CA PHE A 37 3.70 -11.12 15.96
C PHE A 37 3.01 -10.74 17.28
N PHE A 38 2.88 -11.66 18.22
CA PHE A 38 2.32 -11.30 19.51
C PHE A 38 3.19 -10.28 20.25
N THR A 39 4.51 -10.41 20.17
CA THR A 39 5.44 -9.42 20.71
C THR A 39 5.31 -8.08 20.00
N PHE A 40 5.15 -8.09 18.68
CA PHE A 40 4.91 -6.87 17.89
C PHE A 40 3.62 -6.16 18.31
N PHE A 41 2.53 -6.90 18.57
CA PHE A 41 1.26 -6.33 19.05
C PHE A 41 1.35 -5.76 20.48
N ASP A 42 2.34 -6.12 21.27
CA ASP A 42 2.55 -5.50 22.57
C ASP A 42 3.05 -4.05 22.46
N VAL A 43 3.76 -3.75 21.38
CA VAL A 43 4.36 -2.44 21.12
C VAL A 43 3.49 -1.58 20.22
N VAL A 44 2.98 -2.12 19.11
CA VAL A 44 2.21 -1.39 18.10
C VAL A 44 0.72 -1.44 18.46
N LYS A 45 0.14 -0.27 18.73
CA LYS A 45 -1.27 -0.08 19.13
C LYS A 45 -2.04 0.78 18.13
N SER A 46 -1.66 0.73 16.86
CA SER A 46 -2.28 1.45 15.76
C SER A 46 -2.53 0.52 14.58
N PRO A 47 -3.31 0.93 13.59
CA PRO A 47 -3.46 0.18 12.34
C PRO A 47 -2.11 -0.08 11.66
N ILE A 48 -2.03 -1.19 10.94
CA ILE A 48 -0.80 -1.67 10.30
C ILE A 48 -1.02 -1.75 8.80
N ALA A 49 -0.11 -1.16 8.03
CA ALA A 49 0.02 -1.39 6.60
C ALA A 49 0.99 -2.54 6.34
N ILE A 50 0.57 -3.50 5.54
CA ILE A 50 1.33 -4.67 5.13
C ILE A 50 1.68 -4.47 3.66
N ARG A 51 2.96 -4.26 3.37
CA ARG A 51 3.46 -3.86 2.06
C ARG A 51 4.45 -4.89 1.52
N SER A 52 4.44 -5.02 0.21
CA SER A 52 5.51 -5.70 -0.51
C SER A 52 6.82 -4.91 -0.42
N SER A 53 7.92 -5.64 -0.46
CA SER A 53 9.26 -5.13 -0.70
C SER A 53 10.01 -6.19 -1.48
N SER A 54 9.99 -6.06 -2.78
CA SER A 54 10.57 -7.04 -3.69
C SER A 54 11.85 -6.53 -4.31
N LEU A 55 12.69 -7.45 -4.77
CA LEU A 55 13.92 -7.11 -5.47
C LEU A 55 13.64 -6.33 -6.77
N LEU A 56 12.51 -6.59 -7.40
CA LEU A 56 12.12 -5.96 -8.67
C LEU A 56 11.50 -4.56 -8.49
N GLU A 57 10.89 -4.25 -7.33
CA GLU A 57 10.32 -2.93 -7.07
C GLU A 57 11.36 -1.82 -7.12
N ASP A 58 12.60 -2.11 -6.71
CA ASP A 58 13.72 -1.16 -6.68
C ASP A 58 14.57 -1.21 -7.96
N SER A 59 14.11 -1.87 -9.02
CA SER A 59 14.86 -1.96 -10.28
C SER A 59 14.92 -0.60 -10.97
N HIS A 60 16.14 -0.10 -11.22
CA HIS A 60 16.38 1.15 -11.93
C HIS A 60 15.94 1.14 -13.40
N TYR A 61 15.89 -0.02 -14.03
CA TYR A 61 15.64 -0.14 -15.46
C TYR A 61 14.19 -0.45 -15.82
N GLN A 62 13.46 -1.11 -14.92
CA GLN A 62 12.08 -1.52 -15.13
C GLN A 62 11.35 -1.47 -13.78
N PRO A 63 10.77 -0.30 -13.42
CA PRO A 63 10.12 -0.15 -12.13
C PRO A 63 8.87 -1.03 -12.04
N PHE A 64 8.79 -1.82 -10.99
CA PHE A 64 7.70 -2.77 -10.69
C PHE A 64 6.69 -2.18 -9.68
N ALA A 65 6.60 -0.87 -9.60
CA ALA A 65 5.79 -0.20 -8.60
C ALA A 65 4.28 -0.42 -8.82
N GLY A 66 3.57 -0.77 -7.76
CA GLY A 66 2.10 -0.86 -7.75
C GLY A 66 1.51 -2.16 -8.29
N ILE A 67 2.31 -3.16 -8.64
CA ILE A 67 1.84 -4.46 -9.13
C ILE A 67 1.48 -5.40 -7.98
N TYR A 68 2.21 -5.33 -6.86
CA TYR A 68 1.92 -6.14 -5.69
C TYR A 68 0.90 -5.49 -4.76
N ASN A 69 0.14 -6.32 -4.07
CA ASN A 69 -0.91 -5.83 -3.18
C ASN A 69 -0.35 -5.25 -1.88
N THR A 70 -0.96 -4.14 -1.46
CA THR A 70 -0.80 -3.57 -0.13
C THR A 70 -2.10 -3.78 0.65
N TYR A 71 -1.98 -4.30 1.87
CA TYR A 71 -3.11 -4.47 2.78
C TYR A 71 -2.97 -3.50 3.95
N MET A 72 -4.11 -3.13 4.51
CA MET A 72 -4.15 -2.37 5.77
C MET A 72 -5.13 -3.05 6.70
N ILE A 73 -4.73 -3.27 7.94
CA ILE A 73 -5.56 -3.85 8.98
C ILE A 73 -5.79 -2.82 10.08
N PRO A 74 -7.02 -2.70 10.63
CA PRO A 74 -7.29 -1.85 11.78
C PRO A 74 -6.60 -2.41 13.02
N TYR A 75 -6.42 -1.58 14.04
CA TYR A 75 -6.09 -2.07 15.36
C TYR A 75 -7.34 -2.62 16.04
N LEU A 76 -7.24 -3.81 16.61
CA LEU A 76 -8.28 -4.47 17.40
C LEU A 76 -7.73 -4.88 18.76
N ASP A 77 -8.58 -4.88 19.79
CA ASP A 77 -8.18 -5.37 21.13
C ASP A 77 -8.02 -6.88 21.16
N ASP A 78 -8.73 -7.61 20.28
CA ASP A 78 -8.56 -9.05 20.13
C ASP A 78 -7.26 -9.37 19.35
N ARG A 79 -6.27 -9.85 20.09
CA ARG A 79 -4.94 -10.21 19.55
C ARG A 79 -5.00 -11.40 18.58
N TYR A 80 -5.95 -12.32 18.74
CA TYR A 80 -6.08 -13.47 17.86
C TYR A 80 -6.72 -13.08 16.53
N GLU A 81 -7.70 -12.17 16.57
CA GLU A 81 -8.28 -11.60 15.37
C GLU A 81 -7.24 -10.76 14.61
N MET A 82 -6.44 -9.94 15.30
CA MET A 82 -5.31 -9.23 14.70
C MET A 82 -4.31 -10.18 14.07
N LEU A 83 -3.98 -11.28 14.74
CA LEU A 83 -3.07 -12.29 14.20
C LEU A 83 -3.63 -12.94 12.94
N ARG A 84 -4.93 -13.25 12.91
CA ARG A 84 -5.61 -13.81 11.74
C ARG A 84 -5.51 -12.82 10.57
N MET A 85 -5.92 -11.57 10.76
CA MET A 85 -5.88 -10.53 9.73
C MET A 85 -4.47 -10.28 9.21
N LEU A 86 -3.48 -10.17 10.11
CA LEU A 86 -2.08 -9.97 9.75
C LEU A 86 -1.55 -11.17 8.95
N SER A 87 -1.84 -12.39 9.40
CA SER A 87 -1.42 -13.62 8.72
C SER A 87 -2.00 -13.70 7.32
N ASP A 88 -3.29 -13.40 7.17
CA ASP A 88 -3.96 -13.43 5.87
C ASP A 88 -3.43 -12.33 4.93
N ALA A 89 -3.17 -11.13 5.45
CA ALA A 89 -2.57 -10.04 4.68
C ALA A 89 -1.15 -10.40 4.17
N ILE A 90 -0.29 -10.95 5.03
CA ILE A 90 1.06 -11.40 4.66
C ILE A 90 0.99 -12.47 3.57
N LYS A 91 0.12 -13.48 3.73
CA LYS A 91 -0.09 -14.52 2.73
C LYS A 91 -0.62 -13.94 1.41
N GLY A 92 -1.49 -12.92 1.48
CA GLY A 92 -1.98 -12.20 0.31
C GLY A 92 -0.87 -11.45 -0.44
N VAL A 93 0.06 -10.81 0.28
CA VAL A 93 1.24 -10.18 -0.34
C VAL A 93 2.10 -11.24 -1.05
N TYR A 94 2.40 -12.37 -0.41
CA TYR A 94 3.14 -13.45 -1.06
C TYR A 94 2.41 -14.04 -2.27
N ALA A 95 1.09 -14.20 -2.19
CA ALA A 95 0.28 -14.70 -3.31
C ALA A 95 0.33 -13.76 -4.52
N SER A 96 0.34 -12.43 -4.29
CA SER A 96 0.32 -11.42 -5.35
C SER A 96 1.52 -11.48 -6.30
N VAL A 97 2.65 -12.06 -5.88
CA VAL A 97 3.80 -12.35 -6.76
C VAL A 97 3.40 -13.24 -7.93
N TYR A 98 2.45 -14.15 -7.71
CA TYR A 98 2.04 -15.18 -8.65
C TYR A 98 0.70 -14.88 -9.34
N PHE A 99 0.16 -13.67 -9.17
CA PHE A 99 -1.05 -13.26 -9.85
C PHE A 99 -0.80 -12.98 -11.33
N ARG A 100 -1.87 -12.97 -12.10
CA ARG A 100 -1.84 -12.82 -13.56
C ARG A 100 -1.02 -11.61 -14.01
N ASP A 101 -1.25 -10.45 -13.40
CA ASP A 101 -0.56 -9.21 -13.80
C ASP A 101 0.94 -9.28 -13.50
N SER A 102 1.32 -9.84 -12.34
CA SER A 102 2.72 -10.08 -11.99
C SER A 102 3.40 -11.04 -12.96
N LYS A 103 2.75 -12.16 -13.28
CA LYS A 103 3.25 -13.14 -14.26
C LYS A 103 3.38 -12.53 -15.65
N ALA A 104 2.38 -11.78 -16.11
CA ALA A 104 2.40 -11.13 -17.42
C ALA A 104 3.54 -10.11 -17.53
N TYR A 105 3.76 -9.32 -16.47
CA TYR A 105 4.87 -8.36 -16.44
C TYR A 105 6.23 -9.06 -16.48
N MET A 106 6.42 -10.11 -15.69
CA MET A 106 7.68 -10.87 -15.68
C MET A 106 7.95 -11.57 -17.02
N GLN A 107 6.91 -12.03 -17.73
CA GLN A 107 7.04 -12.56 -19.09
C GLN A 107 7.39 -11.49 -20.13
N ALA A 108 6.89 -10.27 -19.96
CA ALA A 108 7.19 -9.15 -20.85
C ALA A 108 8.58 -8.54 -20.62
N THR A 109 9.21 -8.86 -19.51
CA THR A 109 10.53 -8.38 -19.11
C THR A 109 11.53 -9.55 -19.10
N SER A 110 12.81 -9.26 -19.00
CA SER A 110 13.84 -10.31 -18.85
C SER A 110 13.91 -10.93 -17.46
N ASN A 111 12.96 -10.60 -16.58
CA ASN A 111 12.92 -11.08 -15.21
C ASN A 111 12.34 -12.50 -15.12
N VAL A 112 12.88 -13.31 -14.23
CA VAL A 112 12.44 -14.68 -14.01
C VAL A 112 11.76 -14.77 -12.65
N ILE A 113 10.52 -15.25 -12.62
CA ILE A 113 9.69 -15.36 -11.42
C ILE A 113 10.36 -16.13 -10.28
N ASP A 114 11.18 -17.14 -10.61
CA ASP A 114 11.91 -17.93 -9.61
C ASP A 114 13.04 -17.16 -8.92
N GLN A 115 13.47 -16.04 -9.49
CA GLN A 115 14.50 -15.15 -8.93
C GLN A 115 13.90 -14.03 -8.07
N GLU A 116 12.58 -13.85 -8.11
CA GLU A 116 11.92 -12.86 -7.28
C GLU A 116 12.04 -13.22 -5.80
N LYS A 117 12.46 -12.25 -5.00
CA LYS A 117 12.56 -12.34 -3.55
C LYS A 117 11.68 -11.30 -2.92
N MET A 118 10.59 -11.76 -2.31
CA MET A 118 9.62 -10.92 -1.64
C MET A 118 9.91 -10.87 -0.14
N ALA A 119 10.18 -9.68 0.37
CA ALA A 119 10.04 -9.35 1.77
C ALA A 119 8.70 -8.66 2.02
N VAL A 120 8.23 -8.68 3.25
CA VAL A 120 7.00 -7.99 3.66
C VAL A 120 7.36 -6.98 4.74
N ILE A 121 6.96 -5.73 4.52
CA ILE A 121 7.12 -4.64 5.47
C ILE A 121 5.83 -4.50 6.26
N LEU A 122 5.94 -4.54 7.59
CA LEU A 122 4.89 -4.15 8.52
C LEU A 122 5.15 -2.73 8.96
N GLN A 123 4.25 -1.82 8.61
CA GLN A 123 4.41 -0.39 8.88
C GLN A 123 3.23 0.13 9.69
N GLU A 124 3.51 0.77 10.81
CA GLU A 124 2.50 1.48 11.58
C GLU A 124 1.91 2.62 10.75
N VAL A 125 0.57 2.70 10.69
CA VAL A 125 -0.12 3.77 9.97
C VAL A 125 -0.24 4.99 10.87
N VAL A 126 0.31 6.10 10.42
CA VAL A 126 0.19 7.39 11.12
C VAL A 126 -1.23 7.94 10.95
N GLY A 127 -1.83 8.40 12.05
CA GLY A 127 -3.17 9.00 12.03
C GLY A 127 -3.74 9.16 13.43
N ASN A 128 -5.01 9.51 13.47
CA ASN A 128 -5.79 9.63 14.70
C ASN A 128 -7.15 8.94 14.54
N GLN A 129 -7.70 8.53 15.68
CA GLN A 129 -9.05 7.99 15.75
C GLN A 129 -10.09 9.11 15.75
N TYR A 130 -11.07 9.02 14.86
CA TYR A 130 -12.22 9.93 14.75
C TYR A 130 -13.50 9.11 14.69
N GLY A 131 -14.08 8.85 15.86
CA GLY A 131 -15.21 7.92 15.98
C GLY A 131 -14.81 6.50 15.60
N ASP A 132 -15.46 5.94 14.58
CA ASP A 132 -15.19 4.62 14.01
C ASP A 132 -14.10 4.62 12.92
N ARG A 133 -13.50 5.77 12.62
CA ARG A 133 -12.54 5.95 11.53
C ARG A 133 -11.17 6.32 12.04
N TYR A 134 -10.13 5.80 11.36
CA TYR A 134 -8.74 6.14 11.63
C TYR A 134 -8.09 6.67 10.35
N TYR A 135 -7.51 7.87 10.42
CA TYR A 135 -6.81 8.49 9.29
C TYR A 135 -5.92 9.64 9.75
N PRO A 136 -4.85 9.99 9.00
CA PRO A 136 -4.10 11.22 9.21
C PRO A 136 -4.90 12.43 8.72
N SER A 137 -4.69 13.59 9.31
CA SER A 137 -5.32 14.83 8.85
C SER A 137 -4.97 15.15 7.40
N MET A 138 -3.73 14.84 7.00
CA MET A 138 -3.28 14.97 5.61
C MET A 138 -2.19 13.94 5.30
N SER A 139 -2.09 13.58 4.03
CA SER A 139 -1.01 12.80 3.45
C SER A 139 -0.49 13.50 2.22
N GLY A 140 0.78 13.28 1.87
CA GLY A 140 1.36 13.96 0.73
C GLY A 140 2.58 13.25 0.17
N VAL A 141 2.94 13.66 -1.04
CA VAL A 141 4.19 13.31 -1.70
C VAL A 141 4.89 14.59 -2.09
N ALA A 142 6.12 14.77 -1.60
CA ALA A 142 6.99 15.86 -2.00
C ALA A 142 8.08 15.34 -2.95
N ARG A 143 8.40 16.13 -3.97
CA ARG A 143 9.48 15.86 -4.91
C ARG A 143 10.41 17.08 -4.94
N SER A 144 11.71 16.83 -4.99
CA SER A 144 12.73 17.88 -5.07
C SER A 144 12.79 18.57 -6.44
N LEU A 145 12.15 18.00 -7.46
CA LEU A 145 12.12 18.58 -8.80
C LEU A 145 10.66 18.77 -9.23
N ASN A 146 10.36 20.01 -9.67
CA ASN A 146 9.08 20.35 -10.30
C ASN A 146 9.27 20.29 -11.82
N TYR A 147 8.72 19.25 -12.45
CA TYR A 147 8.81 19.09 -13.91
C TYR A 147 7.89 20.05 -14.69
N TYR A 148 6.92 20.66 -14.04
CA TYR A 148 5.93 21.55 -14.66
C TYR A 148 5.73 22.77 -13.76
N PRO A 149 6.75 23.67 -13.67
CA PRO A 149 6.62 24.92 -12.91
C PRO A 149 5.58 25.85 -13.52
N LEU A 150 4.83 26.53 -12.68
CA LEU A 150 3.76 27.45 -13.07
C LEU A 150 4.14 28.88 -12.67
N GLY A 151 3.92 29.86 -13.57
CA GLY A 151 4.19 31.26 -13.29
C GLY A 151 5.64 31.50 -12.92
N ASP A 152 5.88 31.98 -11.70
CA ASP A 152 7.22 32.31 -11.20
C ASP A 152 7.94 31.14 -10.50
N GLU A 153 7.31 29.94 -10.46
CA GLU A 153 7.92 28.75 -9.89
C GLU A 153 9.17 28.31 -10.66
N LYS A 154 10.13 27.72 -9.97
CA LYS A 154 11.33 27.14 -10.56
C LYS A 154 11.35 25.62 -10.38
N ALA A 155 12.02 24.94 -11.30
CA ALA A 155 12.10 23.47 -11.28
C ALA A 155 12.76 22.94 -9.99
N GLU A 156 13.79 23.61 -9.51
CA GLU A 156 14.56 23.23 -8.32
C GLU A 156 13.83 23.47 -6.99
N GLU A 157 12.71 24.18 -7.00
CA GLU A 157 11.88 24.43 -5.81
C GLU A 157 11.05 23.21 -5.42
N GLY A 158 10.95 22.25 -6.32
CA GLY A 158 10.19 21.04 -6.08
C GLY A 158 8.67 21.21 -6.17
N THR A 159 7.94 20.17 -5.83
CA THR A 159 6.48 20.17 -5.82
C THR A 159 5.94 19.26 -4.73
N VAL A 160 4.77 19.61 -4.21
CA VAL A 160 4.04 18.84 -3.21
C VAL A 160 2.65 18.52 -3.74
N ASN A 161 2.22 17.26 -3.55
CA ASN A 161 0.83 16.84 -3.73
C ASN A 161 0.27 16.47 -2.38
N LEU A 162 -0.83 17.09 -1.96
CA LEU A 162 -1.51 16.85 -0.70
C LEU A 162 -2.93 16.33 -0.89
N ALA A 163 -3.32 15.43 -0.01
CA ALA A 163 -4.69 14.93 0.10
C ALA A 163 -5.09 14.78 1.58
N LEU A 164 -6.38 14.85 1.86
CA LEU A 164 -6.97 14.52 3.15
C LEU A 164 -7.04 12.98 3.31
N GLY A 165 -6.76 12.48 4.51
CA GLY A 165 -6.87 11.06 4.83
C GLY A 165 -5.64 10.24 4.41
N LEU A 166 -5.84 8.94 4.20
CA LEU A 166 -4.76 7.98 3.95
C LEU A 166 -4.04 8.22 2.63
N GLY A 167 -2.71 8.12 2.66
CA GLY A 167 -1.82 8.34 1.51
C GLY A 167 -2.05 7.39 0.34
N LYS A 168 -2.70 6.24 0.57
CA LYS A 168 -3.13 5.34 -0.50
C LYS A 168 -3.94 6.07 -1.58
N TYR A 169 -4.75 7.06 -1.21
CA TYR A 169 -5.51 7.88 -2.15
C TYR A 169 -4.61 8.54 -3.21
N ILE A 170 -3.42 9.02 -2.79
CA ILE A 170 -2.45 9.67 -3.70
C ILE A 170 -1.80 8.61 -4.60
N VAL A 171 -1.42 7.48 -4.02
CA VAL A 171 -0.78 6.37 -4.75
C VAL A 171 -1.71 5.79 -5.81
N ASP A 172 -3.01 5.71 -5.52
CA ASP A 172 -4.04 5.23 -6.46
C ASP A 172 -4.42 6.27 -7.53
N GLY A 173 -3.73 7.43 -7.59
CA GLY A 173 -3.96 8.47 -8.58
C GLY A 173 -5.16 9.37 -8.30
N GLY A 174 -5.58 9.47 -7.03
CA GLY A 174 -6.64 10.39 -6.60
C GLY A 174 -6.26 11.86 -6.83
N MET A 175 -7.28 12.70 -6.94
CA MET A 175 -7.10 14.15 -7.12
C MET A 175 -6.49 14.76 -5.86
N THR A 176 -5.37 15.48 -6.02
CA THR A 176 -4.59 16.07 -4.93
C THR A 176 -4.40 17.57 -5.20
N LEU A 177 -4.23 18.35 -4.14
CA LEU A 177 -3.75 19.71 -4.31
C LEU A 177 -2.26 19.68 -4.62
N ARG A 178 -1.86 20.32 -5.72
CA ARG A 178 -0.47 20.44 -6.16
C ARG A 178 0.01 21.87 -6.08
N PHE A 179 1.15 22.09 -5.45
CA PHE A 179 1.78 23.41 -5.34
C PHE A 179 3.30 23.31 -5.15
N SER A 180 4.02 24.41 -5.41
CA SER A 180 5.42 24.54 -5.02
C SER A 180 5.51 24.90 -3.53
N PRO A 181 6.42 24.27 -2.73
CA PRO A 181 6.65 24.65 -1.33
C PRO A 181 7.03 26.12 -1.14
N TYR A 182 7.66 26.74 -2.14
CA TYR A 182 8.05 28.15 -2.13
C TYR A 182 6.87 29.09 -2.46
N HIS A 183 5.84 28.57 -3.11
CA HIS A 183 4.64 29.30 -3.53
C HIS A 183 3.36 28.61 -3.05
N PRO A 184 3.16 28.38 -1.73
CA PRO A 184 2.06 27.57 -1.22
C PRO A 184 0.66 28.16 -1.46
N ASN A 185 0.59 29.45 -1.77
CA ASN A 185 -0.66 30.15 -2.08
C ASN A 185 -1.04 30.06 -3.58
N GLN A 186 -0.16 29.52 -4.42
CA GLN A 186 -0.40 29.35 -5.86
C GLN A 186 -0.79 27.90 -6.14
N VAL A 187 -2.07 27.60 -5.92
CA VAL A 187 -2.63 26.26 -6.15
C VAL A 187 -3.56 26.33 -7.36
N LEU A 188 -3.14 25.72 -8.47
CA LEU A 188 -3.87 25.76 -9.74
C LEU A 188 -5.32 25.26 -9.58
N GLN A 189 -5.51 24.16 -8.85
CA GLN A 189 -6.83 23.56 -8.63
C GLN A 189 -7.83 24.47 -7.89
N THR A 190 -7.35 25.52 -7.23
CA THR A 190 -8.21 26.49 -6.50
C THR A 190 -8.23 27.87 -7.12
N SER A 191 -7.64 28.04 -8.32
CA SER A 191 -7.60 29.34 -9.02
C SER A 191 -8.97 29.83 -9.46
N GLU A 192 -9.86 28.90 -9.85
CA GLU A 192 -11.22 29.19 -10.29
C GLU A 192 -12.22 28.20 -9.68
N MET A 193 -13.45 28.62 -9.43
CA MET A 193 -14.49 27.80 -8.82
C MET A 193 -14.80 26.55 -9.65
N GLU A 194 -14.83 26.66 -10.96
CA GLU A 194 -15.14 25.55 -11.85
C GLU A 194 -14.03 24.49 -11.83
N ILE A 195 -12.76 24.92 -11.80
CA ILE A 195 -11.59 24.03 -11.68
C ILE A 195 -11.61 23.36 -10.30
N ALA A 196 -11.86 24.13 -9.24
CA ALA A 196 -11.92 23.60 -7.88
C ALA A 196 -12.95 22.47 -7.74
N LEU A 197 -14.13 22.62 -8.32
CA LEU A 197 -15.17 21.61 -8.26
C LEU A 197 -14.83 20.33 -9.05
N LYS A 198 -13.99 20.41 -10.07
CA LYS A 198 -13.62 19.28 -10.93
C LYS A 198 -12.32 18.59 -10.51
N GLU A 199 -11.34 19.36 -10.01
CA GLU A 199 -9.97 18.91 -9.85
C GLU A 199 -9.50 18.84 -8.38
N THR A 200 -10.41 19.06 -7.41
CA THR A 200 -10.08 18.87 -6.01
C THR A 200 -10.62 17.54 -5.47
N GLN A 201 -10.09 17.15 -4.34
CA GLN A 201 -10.48 15.92 -3.67
C GLN A 201 -11.94 15.98 -3.20
N THR A 202 -12.77 15.02 -3.66
CA THR A 202 -14.17 14.87 -3.26
C THR A 202 -14.41 13.69 -2.32
N ARG A 203 -13.43 12.79 -2.19
CA ARG A 203 -13.47 11.59 -1.35
C ARG A 203 -12.15 11.45 -0.63
N PHE A 204 -12.14 10.86 0.56
CA PHE A 204 -10.91 10.48 1.25
C PHE A 204 -10.99 9.04 1.73
N LEU A 205 -9.82 8.43 1.94
CA LEU A 205 -9.70 7.08 2.47
C LEU A 205 -9.43 7.13 3.97
N SER A 206 -10.13 6.27 4.70
CA SER A 206 -9.92 6.02 6.11
C SER A 206 -9.97 4.52 6.39
N LEU A 207 -9.33 4.07 7.47
CA LEU A 207 -9.56 2.74 8.02
C LEU A 207 -10.79 2.79 8.93
N ILE A 208 -11.66 1.80 8.81
CA ILE A 208 -12.83 1.66 9.66
C ILE A 208 -12.52 0.59 10.69
N HIS A 209 -12.75 0.89 11.96
CA HIS A 209 -12.75 -0.11 13.01
C HIS A 209 -14.01 -0.97 12.84
N ILE A 210 -13.83 -2.22 12.45
CA ILE A 210 -14.93 -3.17 12.41
C ILE A 210 -15.21 -3.59 13.86
N SER A 211 -16.11 -2.87 14.53
CA SER A 211 -16.74 -3.40 15.73
C SER A 211 -17.67 -4.52 15.26
N GLU A 212 -17.59 -5.70 15.87
CA GLU A 212 -18.54 -6.77 15.61
C GLU A 212 -19.96 -6.23 15.78
N PRO A 213 -20.91 -6.62 14.90
CA PRO A 213 -22.30 -6.31 15.13
C PRO A 213 -22.73 -7.01 16.42
N THR A 214 -23.10 -6.21 17.43
CA THR A 214 -23.77 -6.66 18.66
C THR A 214 -25.09 -7.35 18.35
#